data_91c7b03f829183b32579c2fe65068283
#
_entry.id   91c7b03f829183b32579c2fe65068283
#
_cell.length_a   1.000
_cell.length_b   1.000
_cell.length_c   1.000
_cell.angle_alpha   90.00
_cell.angle_beta   90.00
_cell.angle_gamma   90.00
#
_symmetry.space_group_name_H-M   'P 1'
#
loop_
_entity.id
_entity.type
_entity.pdbx_description
1 polymer ?
#
loop_
_entity_poly.entity_id
_entity_poly.type
_entity_poly.pdbx_seq_one_letter_code
_entity_poly.pdbx_strand_id
1 'polypeptide(L)'
;ASALRTFIDKNKPWLNVVFTGSSQDGLKRLFTQKKSAFYDSVSILDFPLLSSDYVAYTVKEFNNFTSLKLNLSEALRVFNKVNESPEKFGQIIQMLLNNKTADIETIYEENMEALNDDYDVATRWDALSDIDSSVLSIIVDKIESEVSYGLYSQPAYLRVKGDTGLDIVTKSTIQNSIDRLRAFNWIFSAGHGKWSLEDETDIDFIKSQTRG
;
A
#
# COMPACT_ATOMS: atom_id res chain seq x y z
N ALA A 1 3.17 20.67 -15.65
CA ALA A 1 2.59 21.09 -14.36
C ALA A 1 2.13 22.56 -14.40
N SER A 2 2.99 23.54 -14.72
CA SER A 2 2.64 24.97 -14.70
C SER A 2 1.51 25.34 -15.67
N ALA A 3 1.49 24.81 -16.89
CA ALA A 3 0.42 25.08 -17.88
C ALA A 3 -0.95 24.56 -17.38
N LEU A 4 -0.98 23.35 -16.77
CA LEU A 4 -2.19 22.78 -16.18
C LEU A 4 -2.66 23.64 -14.99
N ARG A 5 -1.76 24.11 -14.14
CA ARG A 5 -2.08 25.02 -13.05
C ARG A 5 -2.72 26.30 -13.55
N THR A 6 -2.11 26.94 -14.57
CA THR A 6 -2.65 28.15 -15.19
C THR A 6 -4.03 27.93 -15.80
N PHE A 7 -4.24 26.76 -16.44
CA PHE A 7 -5.54 26.41 -16.98
C PHE A 7 -6.62 26.26 -15.89
N ILE A 8 -6.29 25.53 -14.82
CA ILE A 8 -7.21 25.35 -13.67
C ILE A 8 -7.54 26.72 -13.04
N ASP A 9 -6.54 27.56 -12.78
CA ASP A 9 -6.75 28.86 -12.14
C ASP A 9 -7.64 29.80 -12.97
N LYS A 10 -7.53 29.76 -14.30
CA LYS A 10 -8.38 30.52 -15.23
C LYS A 10 -9.83 30.03 -15.27
N ASN A 11 -10.06 28.75 -14.97
CA ASN A 11 -11.38 28.13 -15.09
C ASN A 11 -12.02 27.77 -13.75
N LYS A 12 -11.43 28.18 -12.62
CA LYS A 12 -11.90 27.87 -11.25
C LYS A 12 -13.42 28.00 -11.04
N PRO A 13 -14.13 29.00 -11.60
CA PRO A 13 -15.56 29.11 -11.38
C PRO A 13 -16.39 27.96 -11.98
N TRP A 14 -15.80 27.24 -12.94
CA TRP A 14 -16.50 26.20 -13.73
C TRP A 14 -15.87 24.83 -13.68
N LEU A 15 -14.69 24.73 -13.02
CA LEU A 15 -13.89 23.52 -13.04
C LEU A 15 -13.53 23.07 -11.62
N ASN A 16 -14.03 21.89 -11.25
CA ASN A 16 -13.54 21.15 -10.09
C ASN A 16 -12.57 20.07 -10.55
N VAL A 17 -11.42 19.97 -9.89
CA VAL A 17 -10.38 19.00 -10.24
C VAL A 17 -10.10 18.11 -9.05
N VAL A 18 -10.11 16.81 -9.28
CA VAL A 18 -9.68 15.79 -8.33
C VAL A 18 -8.39 15.18 -8.86
N PHE A 19 -7.36 15.16 -8.02
CA PHE A 19 -6.08 14.50 -8.33
C PHE A 19 -6.02 13.17 -7.61
N THR A 20 -5.71 12.11 -8.34
CA THR A 20 -5.47 10.78 -7.80
C THR A 20 -4.11 10.27 -8.29
N GLY A 21 -3.50 9.36 -7.54
CA GLY A 21 -2.22 8.76 -7.91
C GLY A 21 -1.98 7.47 -7.15
N SER A 22 -1.26 6.54 -7.74
CA SER A 22 -0.87 5.26 -7.15
C SER A 22 0.21 5.39 -6.07
N SER A 23 0.97 6.50 -6.04
CA SER A 23 1.98 6.78 -5.02
C SER A 23 1.51 7.91 -4.12
N GLN A 24 1.33 7.62 -2.84
CA GLN A 24 0.96 8.61 -1.83
C GLN A 24 2.05 9.67 -1.64
N ASP A 25 3.33 9.26 -1.64
CA ASP A 25 4.46 10.20 -1.54
C ASP A 25 4.54 11.12 -2.76
N GLY A 26 4.37 10.56 -3.97
CA GLY A 26 4.34 11.31 -5.21
C GLY A 26 3.25 12.36 -5.23
N LEU A 27 2.05 11.98 -4.84
CA LEU A 27 0.89 12.88 -4.78
C LEU A 27 1.08 13.96 -3.70
N LYS A 28 1.50 13.59 -2.48
CA LYS A 28 1.82 14.55 -1.41
C LYS A 28 2.89 15.56 -1.84
N ARG A 29 3.97 15.11 -2.47
CA ARG A 29 5.06 15.98 -2.94
C ARG A 29 4.59 17.03 -3.94
N LEU A 30 3.64 16.67 -4.83
CA LEU A 30 3.08 17.60 -5.80
C LEU A 30 2.42 18.81 -5.14
N PHE A 31 1.82 18.63 -3.95
CA PHE A 31 1.05 19.68 -3.27
C PHE A 31 1.74 20.30 -2.05
N THR A 32 2.78 19.65 -1.50
CA THR A 32 3.46 20.12 -0.28
C THR A 32 4.83 20.73 -0.53
N GLN A 33 5.46 20.46 -1.66
CA GLN A 33 6.77 21.03 -1.99
C GLN A 33 6.62 22.47 -2.49
N LYS A 34 7.29 23.44 -1.82
CA LYS A 34 7.25 24.86 -2.16
C LYS A 34 7.64 25.21 -3.61
N LYS A 35 8.41 24.34 -4.28
CA LYS A 35 8.80 24.51 -5.69
C LYS A 35 7.79 23.92 -6.67
N SER A 36 6.77 23.21 -6.18
CA SER A 36 5.74 22.60 -7.04
C SER A 36 4.77 23.66 -7.56
N ALA A 37 4.38 23.52 -8.82
CA ALA A 37 3.36 24.38 -9.43
C ALA A 37 1.99 24.29 -8.71
N PHE A 38 1.74 23.19 -7.99
CA PHE A 38 0.49 22.96 -7.25
C PHE A 38 0.63 23.15 -5.73
N TYR A 39 1.76 23.75 -5.29
CA TYR A 39 1.95 23.98 -3.86
C TYR A 39 0.74 24.70 -3.24
N ASP A 40 0.25 24.15 -2.11
CA ASP A 40 -0.86 24.70 -1.31
C ASP A 40 -2.14 25.02 -2.12
N SER A 41 -2.45 24.20 -3.11
CA SER A 41 -3.55 24.49 -4.05
C SER A 41 -4.75 23.58 -3.95
N VAL A 42 -4.69 22.56 -3.09
CA VAL A 42 -5.74 21.54 -2.91
C VAL A 42 -5.94 21.21 -1.45
N SER A 43 -7.11 20.69 -1.12
CA SER A 43 -7.34 19.96 0.13
C SER A 43 -6.98 18.51 -0.06
N ILE A 44 -6.10 17.98 0.78
CA ILE A 44 -5.78 16.55 0.80
C ILE A 44 -6.91 15.86 1.58
N LEU A 45 -7.54 14.88 0.95
CA LEU A 45 -8.56 14.04 1.56
C LEU A 45 -8.00 12.62 1.68
N ASP A 46 -8.18 12.02 2.84
CA ASP A 46 -7.93 10.60 2.99
C ASP A 46 -8.98 9.81 2.20
N PHE A 47 -8.53 8.83 1.42
CA PHE A 47 -9.45 7.98 0.66
C PHE A 47 -10.08 6.98 1.63
N PRO A 48 -11.42 6.97 1.81
CA PRO A 48 -12.05 6.03 2.73
C PRO A 48 -11.90 4.60 2.21
N LEU A 49 -11.59 3.68 3.12
CA LEU A 49 -11.66 2.26 2.83
C LEU A 49 -13.10 1.85 2.53
N LEU A 50 -13.27 0.88 1.65
CA LEU A 50 -14.58 0.32 1.37
C LEU A 50 -15.04 -0.54 2.56
N SER A 51 -16.29 -0.34 2.96
CA SER A 51 -16.89 -0.97 4.13
C SER A 51 -17.70 -2.22 3.76
N SER A 52 -18.32 -2.82 4.79
CA SER A 52 -19.32 -3.88 4.63
C SER A 52 -20.47 -3.51 3.68
N ASP A 53 -20.78 -2.23 3.51
CA ASP A 53 -21.81 -1.76 2.58
C ASP A 53 -21.44 -2.03 1.12
N TYR A 54 -20.15 -1.93 0.79
CA TYR A 54 -19.65 -2.32 -0.54
C TYR A 54 -19.87 -3.82 -0.79
N VAL A 55 -19.56 -4.67 0.18
CA VAL A 55 -19.79 -6.12 0.07
C VAL A 55 -21.28 -6.43 -0.05
N ALA A 56 -22.11 -5.80 0.79
CA ALA A 56 -23.58 -5.98 0.74
C ALA A 56 -24.15 -5.55 -0.62
N TYR A 57 -23.68 -4.42 -1.15
CA TYR A 57 -24.07 -3.97 -2.49
C TYR A 57 -23.67 -4.99 -3.57
N THR A 58 -22.42 -5.46 -3.54
CA THR A 58 -21.87 -6.42 -4.52
C THR A 58 -22.64 -7.76 -4.47
N VAL A 59 -22.92 -8.29 -3.27
CA VAL A 59 -23.72 -9.51 -3.08
C VAL A 59 -25.16 -9.33 -3.60
N LYS A 60 -25.77 -8.18 -3.33
CA LYS A 60 -27.11 -7.86 -3.83
C LYS A 60 -27.14 -7.85 -5.36
N GLU A 61 -26.17 -7.19 -5.97
CA GLU A 61 -26.08 -7.13 -7.45
C GLU A 61 -25.80 -8.52 -8.04
N PHE A 62 -24.87 -9.30 -7.47
CA PHE A 62 -24.63 -10.68 -7.90
C PHE A 62 -25.91 -11.51 -7.85
N ASN A 63 -26.68 -11.44 -6.75
CA ASN A 63 -27.91 -12.17 -6.55
C ASN A 63 -29.08 -11.69 -7.47
N ASN A 64 -29.01 -10.42 -7.93
CA ASN A 64 -29.98 -9.87 -8.87
C ASN A 64 -29.70 -10.29 -10.32
N PHE A 65 -28.43 -10.35 -10.69
CA PHE A 65 -28.00 -10.66 -12.05
C PHE A 65 -27.84 -12.15 -12.33
N THR A 66 -27.83 -12.99 -11.29
CA THR A 66 -27.68 -14.45 -11.43
C THR A 66 -28.86 -15.19 -10.78
N SER A 67 -29.04 -16.47 -11.14
CA SER A 67 -29.93 -17.36 -10.42
C SER A 67 -29.30 -17.94 -9.16
N LEU A 68 -28.02 -17.63 -8.91
CA LEU A 68 -27.24 -18.06 -7.76
C LEU A 68 -27.55 -17.20 -6.53
N LYS A 69 -27.24 -17.72 -5.35
CA LYS A 69 -27.47 -17.01 -4.07
C LYS A 69 -26.19 -16.97 -3.26
N LEU A 70 -25.43 -15.91 -3.47
CA LEU A 70 -24.22 -15.62 -2.69
C LEU A 70 -24.61 -15.19 -1.27
N ASN A 71 -23.98 -15.81 -0.28
CA ASN A 71 -24.22 -15.52 1.14
C ASN A 71 -23.40 -14.29 1.58
N LEU A 72 -24.06 -13.31 2.18
CA LEU A 72 -23.43 -12.08 2.64
C LEU A 72 -22.36 -12.33 3.72
N SER A 73 -22.63 -13.24 4.67
CA SER A 73 -21.69 -13.51 5.76
C SER A 73 -20.41 -14.17 5.27
N GLU A 74 -20.52 -15.06 4.28
CA GLU A 74 -19.37 -15.69 3.63
C GLU A 74 -18.59 -14.67 2.80
N ALA A 75 -19.28 -13.84 2.03
CA ALA A 75 -18.67 -12.77 1.25
C ALA A 75 -17.90 -11.77 2.13
N LEU A 76 -18.43 -11.41 3.30
CA LEU A 76 -17.72 -10.56 4.27
C LEU A 76 -16.47 -11.23 4.83
N ARG A 77 -16.54 -12.54 5.16
CA ARG A 77 -15.36 -13.27 5.63
C ARG A 77 -14.25 -13.30 4.57
N VAL A 78 -14.63 -13.57 3.32
CA VAL A 78 -13.66 -13.61 2.21
C VAL A 78 -13.10 -12.21 1.92
N PHE A 79 -13.92 -11.16 1.97
CA PHE A 79 -13.46 -9.78 1.82
C PHE A 79 -12.39 -9.42 2.86
N ASN A 80 -12.60 -9.80 4.13
CA ASN A 80 -11.58 -9.63 5.18
C ASN A 80 -10.31 -10.47 4.91
N LYS A 81 -10.45 -11.71 4.41
CA LYS A 81 -9.30 -12.55 4.06
C LYS A 81 -8.42 -11.98 2.94
N VAL A 82 -8.99 -11.17 2.04
CA VAL A 82 -8.25 -10.45 0.99
C VAL A 82 -7.89 -9.02 1.40
N ASN A 83 -7.77 -8.76 2.71
CA ASN A 83 -7.38 -7.47 3.28
C ASN A 83 -8.27 -6.30 2.81
N GLU A 84 -9.57 -6.54 2.70
CA GLU A 84 -10.55 -5.55 2.25
C GLU A 84 -10.23 -4.94 0.86
N SER A 85 -9.47 -5.66 0.03
CA SER A 85 -9.12 -5.25 -1.32
C SER A 85 -10.33 -5.38 -2.27
N PRO A 86 -10.86 -4.28 -2.82
CA PRO A 86 -11.94 -4.34 -3.78
C PRO A 86 -11.55 -5.03 -5.10
N GLU A 87 -10.28 -4.92 -5.47
CA GLU A 87 -9.73 -5.55 -6.67
C GLU A 87 -9.76 -7.07 -6.55
N LYS A 88 -9.16 -7.61 -5.48
CA LYS A 88 -9.14 -9.06 -5.22
C LYS A 88 -10.55 -9.62 -5.03
N PHE A 89 -11.39 -8.90 -4.29
CA PHE A 89 -12.79 -9.28 -4.13
C PHE A 89 -13.54 -9.29 -5.45
N GLY A 90 -13.31 -8.29 -6.31
CA GLY A 90 -13.87 -8.24 -7.67
C GLY A 90 -13.42 -9.41 -8.55
N GLN A 91 -12.16 -9.83 -8.45
CA GLN A 91 -11.63 -11.01 -9.14
C GLN A 91 -12.34 -12.29 -8.67
N ILE A 92 -12.57 -12.45 -7.36
CA ILE A 92 -13.31 -13.60 -6.81
C ILE A 92 -14.76 -13.61 -7.34
N ILE A 93 -15.44 -12.47 -7.33
CA ILE A 93 -16.79 -12.35 -7.91
C ILE A 93 -16.81 -12.76 -9.38
N GLN A 94 -15.79 -12.36 -10.15
CA GLN A 94 -15.65 -12.76 -11.54
C GLN A 94 -15.46 -14.28 -11.69
N MET A 95 -14.66 -14.88 -10.80
CA MET A 95 -14.47 -16.35 -10.78
C MET A 95 -15.77 -17.08 -10.43
N LEU A 96 -16.57 -16.59 -9.48
CA LEU A 96 -17.90 -17.13 -9.18
C LEU A 96 -18.81 -17.13 -10.42
N LEU A 97 -18.83 -16.03 -11.16
CA LEU A 97 -19.62 -15.92 -12.40
C LEU A 97 -19.15 -16.89 -13.47
N ASN A 98 -17.83 -17.01 -13.67
CA ASN A 98 -17.23 -17.90 -14.66
C ASN A 98 -17.48 -19.38 -14.34
N ASN A 99 -17.37 -19.76 -13.08
CA ASN A 99 -17.58 -21.13 -12.59
C ASN A 99 -19.07 -21.45 -12.33
N LYS A 100 -19.96 -20.47 -12.48
CA LYS A 100 -21.42 -20.59 -12.23
C LYS A 100 -21.72 -21.17 -10.84
N THR A 101 -21.02 -20.71 -9.82
CA THR A 101 -21.19 -21.10 -8.43
C THR A 101 -21.41 -19.88 -7.53
N ALA A 102 -21.97 -20.08 -6.34
CA ALA A 102 -22.05 -19.10 -5.28
C ALA A 102 -21.20 -19.49 -4.05
N ASP A 103 -20.42 -20.55 -4.14
CA ASP A 103 -19.52 -21.00 -3.09
C ASP A 103 -18.22 -20.17 -3.12
N ILE A 104 -18.28 -19.03 -2.45
CA ILE A 104 -17.18 -18.06 -2.46
C ILE A 104 -15.97 -18.53 -1.63
N GLU A 105 -16.19 -19.34 -0.60
CA GLU A 105 -15.10 -19.83 0.23
C GLU A 105 -14.25 -20.85 -0.55
N THR A 106 -14.87 -21.79 -1.23
CA THR A 106 -14.17 -22.75 -2.10
C THR A 106 -13.40 -22.03 -3.22
N ILE A 107 -14.04 -21.06 -3.90
CA ILE A 107 -13.36 -20.28 -4.95
C ILE A 107 -12.15 -19.52 -4.38
N TYR A 108 -12.26 -18.93 -3.21
CA TYR A 108 -11.14 -18.26 -2.56
C TYR A 108 -10.00 -19.24 -2.25
N GLU A 109 -10.32 -20.41 -1.64
CA GLU A 109 -9.31 -21.41 -1.25
C GLU A 109 -8.58 -22.02 -2.46
N GLU A 110 -9.31 -22.30 -3.53
CA GLU A 110 -8.73 -22.83 -4.77
C GLU A 110 -7.83 -21.84 -5.52
N ASN A 111 -8.02 -20.53 -5.30
CA ASN A 111 -7.29 -19.49 -6.03
C ASN A 111 -6.46 -18.59 -5.11
N MET A 112 -6.27 -18.97 -3.85
CA MET A 112 -5.58 -18.16 -2.85
C MET A 112 -4.16 -17.78 -3.27
N GLU A 113 -3.41 -18.69 -3.89
CA GLU A 113 -2.05 -18.41 -4.40
C GLU A 113 -2.05 -17.36 -5.52
N ALA A 114 -3.04 -17.41 -6.42
CA ALA A 114 -3.16 -16.44 -7.52
C ALA A 114 -3.69 -15.07 -7.07
N LEU A 115 -4.41 -15.04 -5.94
CA LEU A 115 -4.94 -13.82 -5.33
C LEU A 115 -3.95 -13.15 -4.39
N ASN A 116 -2.92 -13.86 -3.95
CA ASN A 116 -1.87 -13.31 -3.12
C ASN A 116 -0.88 -12.53 -3.99
N ASP A 117 -0.62 -11.28 -3.62
CA ASP A 117 0.43 -10.44 -4.21
C ASP A 117 1.84 -10.87 -3.78
N ASP A 118 1.95 -12.00 -3.05
CA ASP A 118 3.23 -12.50 -2.51
C ASP A 118 4.30 -12.68 -3.61
N TYR A 119 3.88 -12.99 -4.84
CA TYR A 119 4.83 -13.10 -5.96
C TYR A 119 5.38 -11.73 -6.38
N ASP A 120 4.54 -10.70 -6.42
CA ASP A 120 4.99 -9.35 -6.75
C ASP A 120 5.85 -8.76 -5.64
N VAL A 121 5.42 -8.87 -4.39
CA VAL A 121 6.20 -8.39 -3.24
C VAL A 121 7.50 -9.15 -3.07
N ALA A 122 7.54 -10.47 -3.31
CA ALA A 122 8.76 -11.27 -3.29
C ALA A 122 9.76 -10.79 -4.37
N THR A 123 9.29 -10.59 -5.59
CA THR A 123 10.13 -10.07 -6.69
C THR A 123 10.66 -8.67 -6.38
N ARG A 124 9.84 -7.80 -5.81
CA ARG A 124 10.25 -6.46 -5.37
C ARG A 124 11.25 -6.52 -4.22
N TRP A 125 11.07 -7.46 -3.28
CA TRP A 125 11.97 -7.68 -2.15
C TRP A 125 13.35 -8.16 -2.62
N ASP A 126 13.39 -9.14 -3.52
CA ASP A 126 14.63 -9.70 -4.07
C ASP A 126 15.46 -8.65 -4.84
N ALA A 127 14.82 -7.59 -5.31
CA ALA A 127 15.50 -6.47 -5.96
C ALA A 127 16.11 -5.46 -4.96
N LEU A 128 15.83 -5.58 -3.66
CA LEU A 128 16.39 -4.72 -2.63
C LEU A 128 17.85 -5.10 -2.33
N SER A 129 18.66 -4.09 -1.99
CA SER A 129 19.96 -4.36 -1.36
C SER A 129 19.78 -4.77 0.10
N ASP A 130 20.76 -5.47 0.68
CA ASP A 130 20.77 -5.85 2.10
C ASP A 130 20.54 -4.64 3.03
N ILE A 131 21.06 -3.47 2.66
CA ILE A 131 20.83 -2.22 3.41
C ILE A 131 19.37 -1.80 3.32
N ASP A 132 18.76 -1.89 2.14
CA ASP A 132 17.40 -1.44 1.93
C ASP A 132 16.40 -2.37 2.63
N SER A 133 16.61 -3.67 2.56
CA SER A 133 15.79 -4.66 3.27
C SER A 133 15.91 -4.50 4.80
N SER A 134 17.12 -4.28 5.33
CA SER A 134 17.31 -4.03 6.76
C SER A 134 16.65 -2.72 7.23
N VAL A 135 16.77 -1.63 6.46
CA VAL A 135 16.12 -0.35 6.78
C VAL A 135 14.59 -0.47 6.68
N LEU A 136 14.07 -1.16 5.67
CA LEU A 136 12.64 -1.40 5.51
C LEU A 136 12.08 -2.21 6.68
N SER A 137 12.80 -3.24 7.14
CA SER A 137 12.44 -4.04 8.31
C SER A 137 12.34 -3.21 9.59
N ILE A 138 13.28 -2.28 9.80
CA ILE A 138 13.21 -1.36 10.95
C ILE A 138 11.97 -0.46 10.86
N ILE A 139 11.61 -0.02 9.65
CA ILE A 139 10.41 0.81 9.44
C ILE A 139 9.16 0.01 9.77
N VAL A 140 9.05 -1.25 9.32
CA VAL A 140 7.92 -2.14 9.62
C VAL A 140 7.81 -2.39 11.12
N ASP A 141 8.90 -2.78 11.80
CA ASP A 141 8.90 -3.00 13.25
C ASP A 141 8.49 -1.73 14.03
N LYS A 142 8.77 -0.55 13.47
CA LYS A 142 8.36 0.71 14.07
C LYS A 142 6.87 1.01 13.84
N ILE A 143 6.33 0.67 12.69
CA ILE A 143 4.88 0.77 12.40
C ILE A 143 4.13 -0.13 13.39
N GLU A 144 4.58 -1.36 13.57
CA GLU A 144 4.03 -2.35 14.50
C GLU A 144 4.33 -2.08 15.99
N SER A 145 5.01 -0.98 16.30
CA SER A 145 5.42 -0.61 17.67
C SER A 145 6.35 -1.62 18.34
N GLU A 146 7.04 -2.48 17.59
CA GLU A 146 8.00 -3.45 18.11
C GLU A 146 9.33 -2.79 18.52
N VAL A 147 9.66 -1.65 17.90
CA VAL A 147 10.83 -0.86 18.25
C VAL A 147 10.49 0.61 18.52
N SER A 148 11.13 1.21 19.52
CA SER A 148 10.91 2.60 19.92
C SER A 148 11.98 3.57 19.42
N TYR A 149 13.12 3.07 18.92
CA TYR A 149 14.23 3.90 18.49
C TYR A 149 14.02 4.49 17.08
N GLY A 150 14.68 5.61 16.80
CA GLY A 150 14.62 6.27 15.48
C GLY A 150 15.61 5.67 14.48
N LEU A 151 15.34 5.80 13.20
CA LEU A 151 16.20 5.31 12.10
C LEU A 151 17.64 5.88 12.13
N TYR A 152 17.82 7.08 12.65
CA TYR A 152 19.13 7.74 12.77
C TYR A 152 19.76 7.60 14.17
N SER A 153 19.40 6.55 14.89
CA SER A 153 19.92 6.26 16.22
C SER A 153 20.99 5.18 16.19
N GLN A 154 21.79 5.10 17.25
CA GLN A 154 22.80 4.07 17.39
C GLN A 154 22.24 2.63 17.32
N PRO A 155 21.09 2.29 17.96
CA PRO A 155 20.50 0.97 17.80
C PRO A 155 20.15 0.61 16.34
N ALA A 156 19.61 1.57 15.55
CA ALA A 156 19.33 1.33 14.14
C ALA A 156 20.61 1.06 13.35
N TYR A 157 21.69 1.83 13.59
CA TYR A 157 22.96 1.62 12.92
C TYR A 157 23.58 0.26 13.25
N LEU A 158 23.48 -0.17 14.51
CA LEU A 158 23.99 -1.48 14.94
C LEU A 158 23.19 -2.63 14.29
N ARG A 159 21.88 -2.48 14.16
CA ARG A 159 21.05 -3.47 13.48
C ARG A 159 21.41 -3.58 12.00
N VAL A 160 21.43 -2.47 11.26
CA VAL A 160 21.83 -2.48 9.85
C VAL A 160 23.25 -3.03 9.67
N LYS A 161 24.18 -2.70 10.56
CA LYS A 161 25.52 -3.28 10.55
C LYS A 161 25.49 -4.80 10.74
N GLY A 162 24.70 -5.30 11.68
CA GLY A 162 24.53 -6.74 11.94
C GLY A 162 23.95 -7.48 10.75
N ASP A 163 22.88 -6.93 10.17
CA ASP A 163 22.16 -7.56 9.06
C ASP A 163 22.97 -7.56 7.75
N THR A 164 23.83 -6.56 7.53
CA THR A 164 24.53 -6.37 6.25
C THR A 164 26.02 -6.73 6.30
N GLY A 165 26.58 -6.91 7.48
CA GLY A 165 28.03 -7.12 7.65
C GLY A 165 28.91 -5.90 7.34
N LEU A 166 28.33 -4.71 7.15
CA LEU A 166 29.09 -3.49 6.90
C LEU A 166 29.93 -3.08 8.11
N ASP A 167 31.16 -2.61 7.90
CA ASP A 167 32.01 -2.11 8.98
C ASP A 167 31.46 -0.84 9.60
N ILE A 168 30.93 0.06 8.80
CA ILE A 168 30.45 1.38 9.23
C ILE A 168 29.09 1.68 8.60
N VAL A 169 28.11 2.01 9.42
CA VAL A 169 26.80 2.53 9.02
C VAL A 169 26.68 3.97 9.50
N THR A 170 26.37 4.88 8.59
CA THR A 170 26.27 6.32 8.85
C THR A 170 24.85 6.82 8.61
N LYS A 171 24.60 8.07 9.04
CA LYS A 171 23.33 8.75 8.69
C LYS A 171 23.11 8.80 7.19
N SER A 172 24.17 9.00 6.39
CA SER A 172 24.09 9.01 4.93
C SER A 172 23.71 7.65 4.35
N THR A 173 24.20 6.55 4.93
CA THR A 173 23.82 5.17 4.55
C THR A 173 22.32 4.98 4.68
N ILE A 174 21.76 5.33 5.83
CA ILE A 174 20.32 5.22 6.10
C ILE A 174 19.52 6.16 5.19
N GLN A 175 19.97 7.41 5.02
CA GLN A 175 19.26 8.38 4.17
C GLN A 175 19.19 7.93 2.72
N ASN A 176 20.29 7.43 2.17
CA ASN A 176 20.33 6.92 0.79
C ASN A 176 19.40 5.71 0.61
N SER A 177 19.33 4.84 1.61
CA SER A 177 18.37 3.72 1.60
C SER A 177 16.91 4.21 1.61
N ILE A 178 16.58 5.14 2.48
CA ILE A 178 15.25 5.76 2.51
C ILE A 178 14.89 6.37 1.15
N ASP A 179 15.83 7.07 0.52
CA ASP A 179 15.57 7.70 -0.77
C ASP A 179 15.33 6.68 -1.89
N ARG A 180 16.05 5.53 -1.86
CA ARG A 180 15.79 4.41 -2.79
C ARG A 180 14.45 3.73 -2.50
N LEU A 181 14.15 3.41 -1.24
CA LEU A 181 12.87 2.80 -0.85
C LEU A 181 11.68 3.66 -1.27
N ARG A 182 11.80 4.99 -1.16
CA ARG A 182 10.79 5.93 -1.68
C ARG A 182 10.70 5.91 -3.21
N ALA A 183 11.84 5.88 -3.88
CA ALA A 183 11.88 5.84 -5.35
C ALA A 183 11.25 4.56 -5.91
N PHE A 184 11.35 3.46 -5.18
CA PHE A 184 10.75 2.17 -5.53
C PHE A 184 9.33 1.98 -4.96
N ASN A 185 8.73 3.03 -4.40
CA ASN A 185 7.37 3.02 -3.83
C ASN A 185 7.17 1.94 -2.74
N TRP A 186 8.18 1.70 -1.89
CA TRP A 186 8.03 0.88 -0.71
C TRP A 186 7.47 1.68 0.47
N ILE A 187 7.93 2.93 0.62
CA ILE A 187 7.61 3.79 1.76
C ILE A 187 7.27 5.20 1.33
N PHE A 188 6.45 5.86 2.15
CA PHE A 188 6.18 7.29 2.04
C PHE A 188 6.35 8.00 3.38
N SER A 189 6.49 9.34 3.33
CA SER A 189 6.57 10.16 4.53
C SER A 189 5.18 10.38 5.13
N ALA A 190 4.93 9.80 6.30
CA ALA A 190 3.70 10.00 7.07
C ALA A 190 3.73 11.25 7.99
N GLY A 191 4.80 12.03 7.95
CA GLY A 191 5.00 13.25 8.75
C GLY A 191 6.44 13.40 9.21
N HIS A 192 6.71 14.35 10.13
CA HIS A 192 8.06 14.68 10.59
C HIS A 192 8.80 13.44 11.13
N GLY A 193 9.69 12.87 10.31
CA GLY A 193 10.52 11.70 10.67
C GLY A 193 9.77 10.37 10.82
N LYS A 194 8.51 10.31 10.40
CA LYS A 194 7.69 9.10 10.38
C LYS A 194 7.60 8.57 8.95
N TRP A 195 7.71 7.27 8.81
CA TRP A 195 7.60 6.53 7.57
C TRP A 195 6.47 5.52 7.67
N SER A 196 5.74 5.31 6.59
CA SER A 196 4.75 4.25 6.43
C SER A 196 5.00 3.51 5.12
N LEU A 197 4.48 2.31 5.00
CA LEU A 197 4.48 1.57 3.75
C LEU A 197 3.50 2.20 2.75
N GLU A 198 3.80 2.13 1.47
CA GLU A 198 2.83 2.46 0.40
C GLU A 198 1.71 1.42 0.35
N ASP A 199 2.03 0.15 0.63
CA ASP A 199 1.07 -0.93 0.80
C ASP A 199 1.27 -1.61 2.17
N GLU A 200 0.27 -1.50 3.05
CA GLU A 200 0.31 -2.11 4.38
C GLU A 200 0.14 -3.64 4.33
N THR A 201 -0.34 -4.19 3.22
CA THR A 201 -0.47 -5.65 3.05
C THR A 201 0.89 -6.35 2.94
N ASP A 202 1.96 -5.62 2.62
CA ASP A 202 3.33 -6.12 2.54
C ASP A 202 3.95 -6.42 3.92
N ILE A 203 3.33 -5.98 5.05
CA ILE A 203 3.90 -6.11 6.40
C ILE A 203 4.22 -7.55 6.75
N ASP A 204 3.26 -8.46 6.58
CA ASP A 204 3.43 -9.87 6.97
C ASP A 204 4.53 -10.54 6.16
N PHE A 205 4.59 -10.27 4.86
CA PHE A 205 5.65 -10.76 4.00
C PHE A 205 7.03 -10.26 4.46
N ILE A 206 7.20 -8.94 4.66
CA ILE A 206 8.47 -8.35 5.09
C ILE A 206 8.93 -8.96 6.43
N LYS A 207 8.01 -9.15 7.39
CA LYS A 207 8.31 -9.79 8.68
C LYS A 207 8.76 -11.24 8.52
N SER A 208 8.18 -11.99 7.58
CA SER A 208 8.58 -13.37 7.32
C SER A 208 10.02 -13.48 6.82
N GLN A 209 10.49 -12.50 6.03
CA GLN A 209 11.85 -12.47 5.47
C GLN A 209 12.93 -12.10 6.52
N THR A 210 12.54 -11.45 7.62
CA THR A 210 13.49 -10.89 8.58
C THR A 210 13.61 -11.68 9.88
N ARG A 211 12.74 -12.69 10.09
CA ARG A 211 12.69 -13.56 11.27
C ARG A 211 13.16 -14.99 11.01
N GLY A 212 13.72 -15.24 9.82
CA GLY A 212 14.30 -16.52 9.40
C GLY A 212 15.73 -16.76 9.85
#